data_aeeb9cf3951816a4ee62181ce04aac7a
#
_entry.id   aeeb9cf3951816a4ee62181ce04aac7a
#
_cell.length_a   1.000
_cell.length_b   1.000
_cell.length_c   1.000
_cell.angle_alpha   90.00
_cell.angle_beta   90.00
_cell.angle_gamma   90.00
#
_symmetry.space_group_name_H-M   'P 1'
#
loop_
_entity.id
_entity.type
_entity.pdbx_description
1 polymer ?
#
loop_
_entity_poly.entity_id
_entity_poly.type
_entity_poly.pdbx_seq_one_letter_code
_entity_poly.pdbx_strand_id
1 'polypeptide(L)'
;MAAAVLAGPPGECCTKTVQHVGDPRGTIERIAGVETYIASPPSGTTEDKIILFFADIFGPLYVNSQLLMDYWADNGYLVLGIDYLERESYADHVNKEGFDMLGWIQLKRVRAAELLPPWVEGIRARYGVNKKYFCVGYCFAAPFVMEHIKKDWIVAGAFAHPAYLDEDHFRGVRKPLLMACAEIDITFPRSARRRVEDILVEEKAQYYIQVFSAVEHGFAVRGDPSIPIQRWAKEECARGILNWFNHWCA
;
A
#
# COMPACT_ATOMS: atom_id res chain seq x y z
N MET A 1 -20.14 -20.15 6.72
CA MET A 1 -19.68 -20.24 5.31
C MET A 1 -18.43 -19.36 5.21
N ALA A 2 -17.44 -19.75 4.42
CA ALA A 2 -16.29 -18.86 4.19
C ALA A 2 -16.76 -17.60 3.43
N ALA A 3 -16.16 -16.44 3.75
CA ALA A 3 -16.43 -15.19 3.07
C ALA A 3 -16.09 -15.29 1.57
N ALA A 4 -16.87 -14.60 0.74
CA ALA A 4 -16.60 -14.59 -0.70
C ALA A 4 -15.30 -13.83 -1.01
N VAL A 5 -14.43 -14.43 -1.81
CA VAL A 5 -13.20 -13.80 -2.28
C VAL A 5 -13.54 -12.66 -3.24
N LEU A 6 -13.02 -11.47 -2.96
CA LEU A 6 -13.20 -10.26 -3.77
C LEU A 6 -11.92 -9.90 -4.54
N ALA A 7 -10.76 -10.00 -3.92
CA ALA A 7 -9.49 -9.87 -4.62
C ALA A 7 -8.70 -11.17 -4.48
N GLY A 8 -8.42 -11.82 -5.60
CA GLY A 8 -7.70 -13.08 -5.67
C GLY A 8 -6.20 -12.92 -5.36
N PRO A 9 -5.43 -14.02 -5.45
CA PRO A 9 -3.98 -13.97 -5.34
C PRO A 9 -3.37 -13.17 -6.51
N PRO A 10 -2.14 -12.62 -6.34
CA PRO A 10 -1.39 -12.02 -7.43
C PRO A 10 -1.24 -12.95 -8.63
N GLY A 11 -1.31 -12.38 -9.83
CA GLY A 11 -1.15 -13.07 -11.10
C GLY A 11 -0.01 -12.47 -11.95
N GLU A 12 0.05 -12.84 -13.23
CA GLU A 12 1.08 -12.34 -14.16
C GLU A 12 1.13 -10.80 -14.25
N CYS A 13 0.00 -10.11 -14.08
CA CYS A 13 -0.04 -8.65 -14.05
C CYS A 13 0.77 -8.05 -12.89
N CYS A 14 0.98 -8.81 -11.81
CA CYS A 14 1.78 -8.36 -10.67
C CYS A 14 3.29 -8.42 -10.93
N THR A 15 3.72 -9.12 -11.96
CA THR A 15 5.15 -9.34 -12.29
C THR A 15 5.75 -8.25 -13.17
N LYS A 16 4.91 -7.51 -13.88
CA LYS A 16 5.34 -6.44 -14.79
C LYS A 16 5.76 -5.20 -14.02
N THR A 17 6.90 -4.64 -14.36
CA THR A 17 7.39 -3.38 -13.79
C THR A 17 8.25 -2.62 -14.78
N VAL A 18 8.21 -1.30 -14.69
CA VAL A 18 9.21 -0.40 -15.26
C VAL A 18 9.89 0.31 -14.09
N GLN A 19 11.21 0.19 -14.00
CA GLN A 19 11.97 0.90 -12.97
C GLN A 19 11.98 2.39 -13.29
N HIS A 20 11.53 3.20 -12.33
CA HIS A 20 11.52 4.65 -12.47
C HIS A 20 12.93 5.23 -12.25
N VAL A 21 13.17 6.40 -12.83
CA VAL A 21 14.43 7.12 -12.68
C VAL A 21 14.25 8.19 -11.61
N GLY A 22 15.19 8.23 -10.67
CA GLY A 22 15.24 9.20 -9.57
C GLY A 22 16.19 8.76 -8.47
N ASP A 23 16.54 9.69 -7.61
CA ASP A 23 17.45 9.47 -6.48
C ASP A 23 16.66 9.47 -5.18
N PRO A 24 16.43 8.30 -4.56
CA PRO A 24 15.77 8.20 -3.25
C PRO A 24 16.55 8.99 -2.18
N ARG A 25 15.82 9.71 -1.31
CA ARG A 25 16.41 10.62 -0.31
C ARG A 25 16.24 10.14 1.11
N GLY A 26 15.38 9.14 1.33
CA GLY A 26 15.18 8.54 2.64
C GLY A 26 16.38 7.73 3.11
N THR A 27 16.33 7.29 4.35
CA THR A 27 17.33 6.44 4.99
C THR A 27 16.78 5.06 5.29
N ILE A 28 17.66 4.09 5.48
CA ILE A 28 17.26 2.74 5.90
C ILE A 28 17.76 2.53 7.32
N GLU A 29 16.84 2.25 8.24
CA GLU A 29 17.13 1.96 9.63
C GLU A 29 16.39 0.70 10.10
N ARG A 30 16.78 0.14 11.23
CA ARG A 30 16.04 -0.97 11.85
C ARG A 30 15.12 -0.47 12.96
N ILE A 31 13.83 -0.82 12.83
CA ILE A 31 12.81 -0.58 13.86
C ILE A 31 12.27 -1.94 14.29
N ALA A 32 12.35 -2.24 15.58
CA ALA A 32 12.00 -3.57 16.12
C ALA A 32 12.68 -4.75 15.37
N GLY A 33 13.94 -4.54 14.95
CA GLY A 33 14.70 -5.56 14.20
C GLY A 33 14.42 -5.64 12.70
N VAL A 34 13.43 -4.91 12.18
CA VAL A 34 13.02 -4.93 10.76
C VAL A 34 13.57 -3.71 10.03
N GLU A 35 14.19 -3.91 8.88
CA GLU A 35 14.62 -2.80 8.03
C GLU A 35 13.42 -1.98 7.58
N THR A 36 13.59 -0.67 7.65
CA THR A 36 12.54 0.29 7.36
C THR A 36 13.12 1.41 6.51
N TYR A 37 12.51 1.68 5.37
CA TYR A 37 12.79 2.91 4.63
C TYR A 37 12.07 4.07 5.33
N ILE A 38 12.82 5.11 5.66
CA ILE A 38 12.34 6.30 6.37
C ILE A 38 12.48 7.49 5.44
N ALA A 39 11.37 8.01 4.95
CA ALA A 39 11.32 9.27 4.22
C ALA A 39 10.81 10.37 5.16
N SER A 40 11.71 11.28 5.56
CA SER A 40 11.40 12.37 6.48
C SER A 40 10.91 13.61 5.75
N PRO A 41 9.97 14.37 6.33
CA PRO A 41 9.53 15.64 5.77
C PRO A 41 10.67 16.67 5.77
N PRO A 42 10.54 17.78 5.00
CA PRO A 42 11.53 18.84 4.99
C PRO A 42 11.86 19.38 6.39
N SER A 43 13.11 19.79 6.60
CA SER A 43 13.59 20.33 7.87
C SER A 43 12.68 21.45 8.40
N GLY A 44 12.34 21.40 9.69
CA GLY A 44 11.43 22.35 10.34
C GLY A 44 9.95 22.00 10.25
N THR A 45 9.59 20.92 9.55
CA THR A 45 8.24 20.37 9.59
C THR A 45 8.09 19.45 10.81
N THR A 46 6.96 19.54 11.50
CA THR A 46 6.68 18.62 12.61
C THR A 46 6.36 17.22 12.10
N GLU A 47 6.94 16.20 12.71
CA GLU A 47 6.64 14.78 12.39
C GLU A 47 5.36 14.31 13.10
N ASP A 48 4.27 15.07 12.95
CA ASP A 48 2.99 14.74 13.61
C ASP A 48 2.07 13.86 12.76
N LYS A 49 2.38 13.74 11.47
CA LYS A 49 1.64 12.94 10.48
C LYS A 49 2.52 11.82 9.96
N ILE A 50 2.13 10.59 10.21
CA ILE A 50 2.93 9.40 9.91
C ILE A 50 2.15 8.48 8.97
N ILE A 51 2.76 8.09 7.86
CA ILE A 51 2.23 7.08 6.94
C ILE A 51 2.97 5.76 7.14
N LEU A 52 2.24 4.72 7.49
CA LEU A 52 2.73 3.33 7.43
C LEU A 52 2.55 2.83 6.00
N PHE A 53 3.67 2.58 5.33
CA PHE A 53 3.69 2.17 3.93
C PHE A 53 3.91 0.66 3.82
N PHE A 54 2.94 -0.03 3.21
CA PHE A 54 2.95 -1.46 2.96
C PHE A 54 3.14 -1.71 1.47
N ALA A 55 4.36 -2.03 1.07
CA ALA A 55 4.73 -2.20 -0.32
C ALA A 55 4.07 -3.41 -0.98
N ASP A 56 4.09 -3.47 -2.31
CA ASP A 56 3.78 -4.65 -3.09
C ASP A 56 4.96 -5.67 -3.05
N ILE A 57 4.90 -6.68 -3.91
CA ILE A 57 5.93 -7.74 -3.99
C ILE A 57 7.33 -7.25 -4.41
N PHE A 58 7.46 -6.00 -4.84
CA PHE A 58 8.76 -5.39 -5.12
C PHE A 58 9.42 -4.79 -3.87
N GLY A 59 8.65 -4.56 -2.82
CA GLY A 59 9.13 -4.12 -1.51
C GLY A 59 9.36 -2.61 -1.40
N PRO A 60 9.58 -2.14 -0.16
CA PRO A 60 9.76 -0.72 0.13
C PRO A 60 11.14 -0.19 -0.29
N LEU A 61 12.11 -1.09 -0.49
CA LEU A 61 13.47 -0.73 -0.92
C LEU A 61 13.61 -0.68 -2.45
N TYR A 62 12.57 -1.04 -3.20
CA TYR A 62 12.53 -0.85 -4.65
C TYR A 62 12.37 0.63 -4.97
N VAL A 63 13.16 1.14 -5.92
CA VAL A 63 13.25 2.58 -6.20
C VAL A 63 11.90 3.26 -6.43
N ASN A 64 10.95 2.60 -7.10
CA ASN A 64 9.63 3.16 -7.34
C ASN A 64 8.86 3.44 -6.03
N SER A 65 8.97 2.50 -5.08
CA SER A 65 8.36 2.66 -3.75
C SER A 65 9.03 3.77 -2.95
N GLN A 66 10.36 3.84 -3.02
CA GLN A 66 11.14 4.88 -2.34
C GLN A 66 10.78 6.28 -2.85
N LEU A 67 10.75 6.48 -4.18
CA LEU A 67 10.36 7.75 -4.79
C LEU A 67 8.92 8.16 -4.43
N LEU A 68 8.01 7.19 -4.30
CA LEU A 68 6.63 7.46 -3.89
C LEU A 68 6.56 7.88 -2.42
N MET A 69 7.33 7.23 -1.55
CA MET A 69 7.43 7.61 -0.14
C MET A 69 8.04 9.01 0.03
N ASP A 70 9.09 9.32 -0.74
CA ASP A 70 9.72 10.64 -0.75
C ASP A 70 8.76 11.73 -1.22
N TYR A 71 7.89 11.44 -2.20
CA TYR A 71 6.85 12.39 -2.64
C TYR A 71 5.91 12.78 -1.49
N TRP A 72 5.46 11.82 -0.69
CA TRP A 72 4.60 12.15 0.46
C TRP A 72 5.37 12.81 1.59
N ALA A 73 6.64 12.47 1.75
CA ALA A 73 7.49 13.14 2.72
C ALA A 73 7.67 14.62 2.36
N ASP A 74 7.87 14.96 1.09
CA ASP A 74 7.93 16.35 0.61
C ASP A 74 6.63 17.14 0.90
N ASN A 75 5.52 16.42 1.08
CA ASN A 75 4.22 16.99 1.42
C ASN A 75 3.91 16.96 2.93
N GLY A 76 4.93 16.80 3.77
CA GLY A 76 4.86 16.99 5.22
C GLY A 76 4.45 15.76 6.02
N TYR A 77 4.66 14.55 5.49
CA TYR A 77 4.48 13.30 6.21
C TYR A 77 5.81 12.64 6.53
N LEU A 78 5.93 12.03 7.70
CA LEU A 78 6.93 11.03 7.94
C LEU A 78 6.42 9.71 7.35
N VAL A 79 7.13 9.13 6.39
CA VAL A 79 6.69 7.90 5.71
C VAL A 79 7.63 6.75 6.08
N LEU A 80 7.06 5.66 6.56
CA LEU A 80 7.79 4.51 7.09
C LEU A 80 7.39 3.26 6.31
N GLY A 81 8.32 2.75 5.49
CA GLY A 81 8.14 1.56 4.68
C GLY A 81 8.80 0.33 5.30
N ILE A 82 8.00 -0.62 5.79
CA ILE A 82 8.51 -1.86 6.37
C ILE A 82 9.03 -2.81 5.30
N ASP A 83 10.27 -3.29 5.46
CA ASP A 83 10.80 -4.36 4.62
C ASP A 83 10.49 -5.76 5.19
N TYR A 84 9.24 -6.17 5.02
CA TYR A 84 8.82 -7.54 5.36
C TYR A 84 9.24 -8.58 4.30
N LEU A 85 9.83 -8.14 3.20
CA LEU A 85 10.42 -9.03 2.20
C LEU A 85 11.86 -9.41 2.56
N GLU A 86 12.46 -8.78 3.57
CA GLU A 86 13.81 -9.07 4.07
C GLU A 86 14.86 -8.96 2.95
N ARG A 87 14.80 -7.86 2.17
CA ARG A 87 15.59 -7.53 0.98
C ARG A 87 15.39 -8.43 -0.24
N GLU A 88 14.55 -9.44 -0.16
CA GLU A 88 14.25 -10.31 -1.28
C GLU A 88 13.06 -9.76 -2.08
N SER A 89 13.34 -8.88 -3.03
CA SER A 89 12.34 -8.31 -3.94
C SER A 89 11.93 -9.29 -5.03
N TYR A 90 10.70 -9.20 -5.52
CA TYR A 90 10.31 -9.94 -6.72
C TYR A 90 11.17 -9.54 -7.95
N ALA A 91 11.76 -8.34 -7.97
CA ALA A 91 12.70 -7.93 -9.01
C ALA A 91 13.89 -8.89 -9.16
N ASP A 92 14.29 -9.57 -8.08
CA ASP A 92 15.39 -10.55 -8.07
C ASP A 92 15.01 -11.88 -8.76
N HIS A 93 13.73 -12.05 -9.08
CA HIS A 93 13.16 -13.29 -9.61
C HIS A 93 12.48 -13.15 -10.98
N VAL A 94 12.32 -11.94 -11.52
CA VAL A 94 11.54 -11.64 -12.75
C VAL A 94 11.90 -12.54 -13.94
N ASN A 95 13.17 -12.94 -14.08
CA ASN A 95 13.63 -13.77 -15.21
C ASN A 95 14.09 -15.18 -14.78
N LYS A 96 13.68 -15.63 -13.61
CA LYS A 96 14.12 -16.92 -13.05
C LYS A 96 13.17 -18.01 -13.49
N GLU A 97 13.63 -18.83 -14.46
CA GLU A 97 12.84 -19.96 -14.96
C GLU A 97 12.47 -20.94 -13.83
N GLY A 98 11.22 -21.38 -13.78
CA GLY A 98 10.71 -22.30 -12.76
C GLY A 98 10.51 -21.68 -11.38
N PHE A 99 10.60 -20.36 -11.22
CA PHE A 99 10.36 -19.72 -9.94
C PHE A 99 8.89 -19.83 -9.52
N ASP A 100 8.65 -20.44 -8.35
CA ASP A 100 7.30 -20.54 -7.75
C ASP A 100 6.91 -19.21 -7.09
N MET A 101 6.39 -18.30 -7.89
CA MET A 101 5.94 -16.98 -7.43
C MET A 101 4.87 -17.08 -6.34
N LEU A 102 3.89 -17.96 -6.51
CA LEU A 102 2.77 -18.03 -5.57
C LEU A 102 3.20 -18.61 -4.22
N GLY A 103 4.04 -19.65 -4.22
CA GLY A 103 4.64 -20.20 -3.01
C GLY A 103 5.51 -19.17 -2.29
N TRP A 104 6.33 -18.44 -3.04
CA TRP A 104 7.16 -17.37 -2.47
C TRP A 104 6.30 -16.24 -1.85
N ILE A 105 5.28 -15.76 -2.54
CA ILE A 105 4.36 -14.73 -2.00
C ILE A 105 3.69 -15.25 -0.72
N GLN A 106 3.27 -16.51 -0.69
CA GLN A 106 2.65 -17.08 0.51
C GLN A 106 3.62 -17.09 1.70
N LEU A 107 4.88 -17.46 1.49
CA LEU A 107 5.91 -17.37 2.53
C LEU A 107 6.11 -15.92 3.01
N LYS A 108 6.20 -14.97 2.07
CA LYS A 108 6.35 -13.55 2.42
C LYS A 108 5.13 -12.99 3.16
N ARG A 109 3.91 -13.45 2.85
CA ARG A 109 2.70 -13.07 3.61
C ARG A 109 2.75 -13.55 5.06
N VAL A 110 3.14 -14.81 5.28
CA VAL A 110 3.31 -15.34 6.64
C VAL A 110 4.34 -14.50 7.39
N ARG A 111 5.49 -14.27 6.76
CA ARG A 111 6.55 -13.48 7.36
C ARG A 111 6.14 -12.04 7.67
N ALA A 112 5.42 -11.40 6.77
CA ALA A 112 4.88 -10.05 6.99
C ALA A 112 3.92 -10.00 8.19
N ALA A 113 3.05 -11.01 8.33
CA ALA A 113 2.14 -11.10 9.48
C ALA A 113 2.88 -11.23 10.83
N GLU A 114 4.04 -11.88 10.84
CA GLU A 114 4.90 -11.97 12.04
C GLU A 114 5.63 -10.67 12.35
N LEU A 115 6.13 -9.98 11.31
CA LEU A 115 6.97 -8.79 11.46
C LEU A 115 6.18 -7.50 11.72
N LEU A 116 4.96 -7.40 11.17
CA LEU A 116 4.16 -6.18 11.24
C LEU A 116 3.79 -5.77 12.68
N PRO A 117 3.27 -6.65 13.56
CA PRO A 117 2.84 -6.22 14.89
C PRO A 117 3.99 -5.60 15.72
N PRO A 118 5.15 -6.26 15.92
CA PRO A 118 6.24 -5.67 16.70
C PRO A 118 6.83 -4.43 16.02
N TRP A 119 6.82 -4.34 14.69
CA TRP A 119 7.27 -3.16 13.96
C TRP A 119 6.37 -1.95 14.25
N VAL A 120 5.05 -2.12 14.19
CA VAL A 120 4.07 -1.07 14.51
C VAL A 120 4.22 -0.58 15.96
N GLU A 121 4.41 -1.51 16.89
CA GLU A 121 4.66 -1.17 18.30
C GLU A 121 5.96 -0.37 18.45
N GLY A 122 7.03 -0.79 17.77
CA GLY A 122 8.31 -0.09 17.76
C GLY A 122 8.21 1.33 17.18
N ILE A 123 7.44 1.52 16.12
CA ILE A 123 7.16 2.85 15.55
C ILE A 123 6.42 3.72 16.55
N ARG A 124 5.34 3.23 17.14
CA ARG A 124 4.55 4.00 18.08
C ARG A 124 5.32 4.34 19.37
N ALA A 125 6.21 3.45 19.80
CA ALA A 125 7.13 3.72 20.89
C ALA A 125 8.17 4.79 20.52
N ARG A 126 8.72 4.75 19.30
CA ARG A 126 9.76 5.69 18.83
C ARG A 126 9.22 7.08 18.54
N TYR A 127 8.09 7.18 17.85
CA TYR A 127 7.55 8.45 17.33
C TYR A 127 6.40 9.00 18.17
N GLY A 128 5.80 8.20 19.04
CA GLY A 128 4.74 8.61 19.95
C GLY A 128 3.35 8.12 19.57
N VAL A 129 2.57 7.74 20.57
CA VAL A 129 1.21 7.17 20.42
C VAL A 129 0.15 8.20 20.03
N ASN A 130 0.42 9.48 20.24
CA ASN A 130 -0.53 10.59 20.01
C ASN A 130 -0.37 11.24 18.62
N LYS A 131 0.46 10.68 17.75
CA LYS A 131 0.62 11.15 16.37
C LYS A 131 -0.56 10.73 15.51
N LYS A 132 -0.78 11.41 14.38
CA LYS A 132 -1.78 11.05 13.37
C LYS A 132 -1.21 9.99 12.44
N TYR A 133 -1.65 8.75 12.63
CA TYR A 133 -1.20 7.61 11.84
C TYR A 133 -2.16 7.32 10.69
N PHE A 134 -1.60 7.13 9.51
CA PHE A 134 -2.26 6.70 8.29
C PHE A 134 -1.60 5.41 7.82
N CYS A 135 -2.30 4.63 7.00
CA CYS A 135 -1.70 3.47 6.37
C CYS A 135 -2.05 3.41 4.88
N VAL A 136 -1.10 2.98 4.08
CA VAL A 136 -1.31 2.74 2.64
C VAL A 136 -0.69 1.42 2.24
N GLY A 137 -1.38 0.67 1.38
CA GLY A 137 -0.94 -0.63 0.91
C GLY A 137 -1.16 -0.85 -0.58
N TYR A 138 -0.31 -1.71 -1.14
CA TYR A 138 -0.33 -2.01 -2.57
C TYR A 138 -0.38 -3.51 -2.80
N CYS A 139 -1.20 -3.95 -3.78
CA CYS A 139 -1.29 -5.34 -4.18
C CYS A 139 -1.56 -6.28 -2.99
N PHE A 140 -0.65 -7.22 -2.72
CA PHE A 140 -0.77 -8.22 -1.65
C PHE A 140 -0.80 -7.64 -0.23
N ALA A 141 -0.44 -6.36 -0.09
CA ALA A 141 -0.44 -5.67 1.20
C ALA A 141 -1.80 -5.03 1.57
N ALA A 142 -2.79 -5.06 0.68
CA ALA A 142 -4.11 -4.50 0.96
C ALA A 142 -4.77 -5.07 2.25
N PRO A 143 -4.67 -6.38 2.59
CA PRO A 143 -5.19 -6.91 3.86
C PRO A 143 -4.62 -6.21 5.09
N PHE A 144 -3.33 -5.83 5.07
CA PHE A 144 -2.72 -5.13 6.20
C PHE A 144 -3.33 -3.75 6.43
N VAL A 145 -3.70 -3.04 5.35
CA VAL A 145 -4.46 -1.79 5.48
C VAL A 145 -5.81 -2.07 6.13
N MET A 146 -6.54 -3.09 5.65
CA MET A 146 -7.87 -3.42 6.14
C MET A 146 -7.88 -3.82 7.63
N GLU A 147 -6.83 -4.50 8.10
CA GLU A 147 -6.63 -4.80 9.51
C GLU A 147 -6.35 -3.53 10.34
N HIS A 148 -5.56 -2.61 9.80
CA HIS A 148 -5.17 -1.39 10.52
C HIS A 148 -6.30 -0.37 10.60
N ILE A 149 -7.13 -0.19 9.56
CA ILE A 149 -8.26 0.73 9.61
C ILE A 149 -9.40 0.29 10.54
N LYS A 150 -9.30 -0.90 11.14
CA LYS A 150 -10.16 -1.35 12.24
C LYS A 150 -9.63 -0.92 13.62
N LYS A 151 -8.43 -0.33 13.69
CA LYS A 151 -7.80 0.15 14.93
C LYS A 151 -8.15 1.61 15.20
N ASP A 152 -8.40 1.95 16.48
CA ASP A 152 -8.83 3.30 16.85
C ASP A 152 -7.77 4.38 16.65
N TRP A 153 -6.49 4.02 16.66
CA TRP A 153 -5.36 4.93 16.52
C TRP A 153 -4.99 5.28 15.07
N ILE A 154 -5.56 4.60 14.08
CA ILE A 154 -5.46 4.98 12.67
C ILE A 154 -6.46 6.08 12.35
N VAL A 155 -6.03 7.10 11.60
CA VAL A 155 -6.88 8.20 11.15
C VAL A 155 -7.63 7.82 9.87
N ALA A 156 -6.91 7.34 8.86
CA ALA A 156 -7.48 6.88 7.59
C ALA A 156 -6.53 5.89 6.90
N GLY A 157 -7.07 5.10 5.98
CA GLY A 157 -6.30 4.18 5.16
C GLY A 157 -6.54 4.37 3.68
N ALA A 158 -5.61 3.84 2.88
CA ALA A 158 -5.74 3.76 1.43
C ALA A 158 -5.10 2.48 0.90
N PHE A 159 -5.63 1.94 -0.19
CA PHE A 159 -4.91 0.93 -0.95
C PHE A 159 -5.06 1.14 -2.45
N ALA A 160 -4.13 0.59 -3.22
CA ALA A 160 -4.22 0.56 -4.67
C ALA A 160 -4.07 -0.87 -5.21
N HIS A 161 -4.81 -1.19 -6.30
CA HIS A 161 -4.75 -2.47 -7.01
C HIS A 161 -4.61 -3.68 -6.06
N PRO A 162 -5.61 -3.97 -5.23
CA PRO A 162 -5.50 -4.92 -4.12
C PRO A 162 -5.43 -6.38 -4.58
N ALA A 163 -4.84 -7.23 -3.72
CA ALA A 163 -4.94 -8.67 -3.78
C ALA A 163 -5.31 -9.25 -2.41
N TYR A 164 -5.76 -10.50 -2.37
CA TYR A 164 -6.05 -11.25 -1.14
C TYR A 164 -7.11 -10.62 -0.22
N LEU A 165 -8.14 -10.01 -0.79
CA LEU A 165 -9.29 -9.51 -0.03
C LEU A 165 -10.53 -10.40 -0.21
N ASP A 166 -11.30 -10.51 0.84
CA ASP A 166 -12.64 -11.10 0.87
C ASP A 166 -13.64 -10.14 1.51
N GLU A 167 -14.93 -10.51 1.58
CA GLU A 167 -15.96 -9.66 2.16
C GLU A 167 -15.70 -9.31 3.62
N ASP A 168 -15.12 -10.21 4.43
CA ASP A 168 -14.89 -9.98 5.85
C ASP A 168 -13.85 -8.89 6.11
N HIS A 169 -12.96 -8.62 5.17
CA HIS A 169 -12.03 -7.49 5.25
C HIS A 169 -12.78 -6.16 5.30
N PHE A 170 -13.90 -6.03 4.56
CA PHE A 170 -14.67 -4.78 4.47
C PHE A 170 -15.73 -4.65 5.55
N ARG A 171 -16.08 -5.75 6.24
CA ARG A 171 -17.01 -5.68 7.36
C ARG A 171 -16.35 -5.10 8.60
N GLY A 172 -17.10 -4.25 9.31
CA GLY A 172 -16.59 -3.58 10.51
C GLY A 172 -15.49 -2.54 10.24
N VAL A 173 -15.41 -2.00 9.02
CA VAL A 173 -14.55 -0.87 8.70
C VAL A 173 -14.98 0.33 9.52
N ARG A 174 -14.05 0.92 10.29
CA ARG A 174 -14.33 2.04 11.21
C ARG A 174 -13.72 3.35 10.76
N LYS A 175 -12.65 3.30 9.99
CA LYS A 175 -11.89 4.48 9.58
C LYS A 175 -12.07 4.71 8.08
N PRO A 176 -11.96 5.97 7.64
CA PRO A 176 -12.09 6.33 6.23
C PRO A 176 -11.14 5.54 5.33
N LEU A 177 -11.65 5.03 4.21
CA LEU A 177 -10.93 4.20 3.25
C LEU A 177 -10.92 4.81 1.86
N LEU A 178 -9.75 5.00 1.25
CA LEU A 178 -9.61 5.26 -0.17
C LEU A 178 -9.19 3.98 -0.91
N MET A 179 -9.87 3.68 -2.00
CA MET A 179 -9.53 2.57 -2.90
C MET A 179 -9.17 3.12 -4.28
N ALA A 180 -7.95 2.87 -4.75
CA ALA A 180 -7.49 3.21 -6.09
C ALA A 180 -7.44 1.95 -6.96
N CYS A 181 -8.32 1.87 -7.95
CA CYS A 181 -8.57 0.66 -8.72
C CYS A 181 -8.17 0.83 -10.18
N ALA A 182 -7.51 -0.16 -10.74
CA ALA A 182 -7.31 -0.25 -12.18
C ALA A 182 -8.61 -0.71 -12.87
N GLU A 183 -8.85 -0.27 -14.10
CA GLU A 183 -9.94 -0.79 -14.93
C GLU A 183 -9.70 -2.26 -15.28
N ILE A 184 -8.46 -2.58 -15.69
CA ILE A 184 -8.05 -3.92 -16.11
C ILE A 184 -7.32 -4.59 -14.95
N ASP A 185 -8.08 -5.26 -14.08
CA ASP A 185 -7.52 -5.96 -12.92
C ASP A 185 -8.17 -7.33 -12.75
N ILE A 186 -7.45 -8.39 -13.14
CA ILE A 186 -7.91 -9.77 -12.97
C ILE A 186 -7.92 -10.20 -11.51
N THR A 187 -7.08 -9.55 -10.68
CA THR A 187 -6.99 -9.81 -9.24
C THR A 187 -8.19 -9.22 -8.52
N PHE A 188 -8.62 -8.01 -8.91
CA PHE A 188 -9.77 -7.31 -8.33
C PHE A 188 -10.73 -6.85 -9.43
N PRO A 189 -11.53 -7.78 -10.01
CA PRO A 189 -12.38 -7.50 -11.14
C PRO A 189 -13.52 -6.52 -10.81
N ARG A 190 -14.09 -5.92 -11.86
CA ARG A 190 -15.18 -4.93 -11.75
C ARG A 190 -16.36 -5.41 -10.88
N SER A 191 -16.72 -6.68 -10.96
CA SER A 191 -17.81 -7.25 -10.15
C SER A 191 -17.48 -7.22 -8.66
N ALA A 192 -16.25 -7.59 -8.30
CA ALA A 192 -15.78 -7.54 -6.92
C ALA A 192 -15.72 -6.10 -6.39
N ARG A 193 -15.22 -5.14 -7.19
CA ARG A 193 -15.21 -3.72 -6.81
C ARG A 193 -16.62 -3.18 -6.53
N ARG A 194 -17.61 -3.55 -7.34
CA ARG A 194 -19.01 -3.17 -7.10
C ARG A 194 -19.56 -3.79 -5.83
N ARG A 195 -19.25 -5.07 -5.58
CA ARG A 195 -19.67 -5.73 -4.34
C ARG A 195 -19.05 -5.07 -3.11
N VAL A 196 -17.78 -4.64 -3.19
CA VAL A 196 -17.14 -3.86 -2.10
C VAL A 196 -17.90 -2.57 -1.84
N GLU A 197 -18.30 -1.84 -2.87
CA GLU A 197 -19.07 -0.61 -2.71
C GLU A 197 -20.39 -0.89 -1.97
N ASP A 198 -21.11 -1.95 -2.35
CA ASP A 198 -22.35 -2.36 -1.67
C ASP A 198 -22.09 -2.63 -0.16
N ILE A 199 -21.00 -3.37 0.16
CA ILE A 199 -20.65 -3.66 1.55
C ILE A 199 -20.33 -2.38 2.33
N LEU A 200 -19.54 -1.47 1.74
CA LEU A 200 -19.20 -0.21 2.42
C LEU A 200 -20.41 0.68 2.68
N VAL A 201 -21.41 0.65 1.78
CA VAL A 201 -22.70 1.31 2.00
C VAL A 201 -23.49 0.62 3.12
N GLU A 202 -23.55 -0.72 3.13
CA GLU A 202 -24.19 -1.50 4.21
C GLU A 202 -23.56 -1.18 5.58
N GLU A 203 -22.23 -1.09 5.64
CA GLU A 203 -21.44 -0.77 6.85
C GLU A 203 -21.49 0.73 7.22
N LYS A 204 -22.07 1.59 6.39
CA LYS A 204 -22.07 3.06 6.55
C LYS A 204 -20.65 3.63 6.68
N ALA A 205 -19.71 3.02 6.00
CA ALA A 205 -18.31 3.43 6.01
C ALA A 205 -18.13 4.75 5.26
N GLN A 206 -17.09 5.50 5.62
CA GLN A 206 -16.63 6.64 4.85
C GLN A 206 -15.59 6.16 3.84
N TYR A 207 -15.88 6.30 2.54
CA TYR A 207 -15.01 5.78 1.51
C TYR A 207 -14.92 6.71 0.31
N TYR A 208 -13.84 6.54 -0.45
CA TYR A 208 -13.62 7.16 -1.74
C TYR A 208 -13.04 6.12 -2.71
N ILE A 209 -13.65 5.97 -3.88
CA ILE A 209 -13.21 5.02 -4.90
C ILE A 209 -12.73 5.80 -6.13
N GLN A 210 -11.46 5.62 -6.50
CA GLN A 210 -10.91 6.06 -7.76
C GLN A 210 -10.81 4.86 -8.71
N VAL A 211 -11.26 5.02 -9.95
CA VAL A 211 -11.13 4.01 -10.99
C VAL A 211 -10.42 4.63 -12.18
N PHE A 212 -9.27 4.08 -12.52
CA PHE A 212 -8.43 4.56 -13.61
C PHE A 212 -8.62 3.67 -14.83
N SER A 213 -9.09 4.26 -15.93
CA SER A 213 -9.27 3.56 -17.21
C SER A 213 -7.93 3.31 -17.90
N ALA A 214 -7.89 2.29 -18.75
CA ALA A 214 -6.74 1.93 -19.59
C ALA A 214 -5.44 1.64 -18.82
N VAL A 215 -5.54 1.28 -17.53
CA VAL A 215 -4.39 0.83 -16.73
C VAL A 215 -4.67 -0.54 -16.10
N GLU A 216 -3.58 -1.26 -15.85
CA GLU A 216 -3.58 -2.62 -15.30
C GLU A 216 -3.20 -2.60 -13.80
N HIS A 217 -3.38 -3.77 -13.16
CA HIS A 217 -2.88 -4.02 -11.80
C HIS A 217 -1.40 -3.62 -11.68
N GLY A 218 -1.04 -2.94 -10.59
CA GLY A 218 0.32 -2.43 -10.37
C GLY A 218 0.53 -0.98 -10.80
N PHE A 219 -0.42 -0.36 -11.52
CA PHE A 219 -0.27 0.97 -12.11
C PHE A 219 0.23 2.05 -11.13
N ALA A 220 -0.20 1.99 -9.87
CA ALA A 220 0.07 3.04 -8.89
C ALA A 220 1.55 3.11 -8.45
N VAL A 221 2.30 2.01 -8.60
CA VAL A 221 3.73 1.95 -8.24
C VAL A 221 4.61 1.68 -9.45
N ARG A 222 4.11 0.88 -10.42
CA ARG A 222 4.92 0.30 -11.50
C ARG A 222 4.48 0.73 -12.90
N GLY A 223 3.52 1.64 -13.02
CA GLY A 223 3.08 2.19 -14.31
C GLY A 223 4.26 2.81 -15.07
N ASP A 224 4.31 2.59 -16.38
CA ASP A 224 5.34 3.13 -17.26
C ASP A 224 5.16 4.66 -17.42
N PRO A 225 6.11 5.49 -16.95
CA PRO A 225 6.02 6.93 -17.07
C PRO A 225 6.17 7.46 -18.50
N SER A 226 6.65 6.63 -19.45
CA SER A 226 6.72 6.97 -20.86
C SER A 226 5.35 6.91 -21.55
N ILE A 227 4.40 6.18 -20.96
CA ILE A 227 3.02 6.06 -21.45
C ILE A 227 2.14 7.09 -20.75
N PRO A 228 1.62 8.12 -21.45
CA PRO A 228 0.94 9.26 -20.82
C PRO A 228 -0.18 8.89 -19.86
N ILE A 229 -1.04 7.92 -20.22
CA ILE A 229 -2.16 7.52 -19.36
C ILE A 229 -1.69 6.79 -18.11
N GLN A 230 -0.65 5.95 -18.20
CA GLN A 230 -0.11 5.24 -17.04
C GLN A 230 0.61 6.21 -16.09
N ARG A 231 1.39 7.16 -16.64
CA ARG A 231 2.00 8.22 -15.85
C ARG A 231 0.97 9.03 -15.10
N TRP A 232 -0.05 9.51 -15.82
CA TRP A 232 -1.13 10.31 -15.23
C TRP A 232 -1.85 9.53 -14.12
N ALA A 233 -2.24 8.28 -14.37
CA ALA A 233 -2.95 7.46 -13.40
C ALA A 233 -2.13 7.21 -12.12
N LYS A 234 -0.82 6.94 -12.27
CA LYS A 234 0.12 6.78 -11.15
C LYS A 234 0.23 8.05 -10.32
N GLU A 235 0.47 9.19 -10.98
CA GLU A 235 0.63 10.49 -10.31
C GLU A 235 -0.66 10.93 -9.64
N GLU A 236 -1.82 10.74 -10.30
CA GLU A 236 -3.12 11.09 -9.75
C GLU A 236 -3.52 10.18 -8.59
N CYS A 237 -3.19 8.89 -8.65
CA CYS A 237 -3.37 7.98 -7.53
C CYS A 237 -2.58 8.47 -6.29
N ALA A 238 -1.30 8.81 -6.47
CA ALA A 238 -0.46 9.31 -5.38
C ALA A 238 -1.00 10.63 -4.79
N ARG A 239 -1.43 11.55 -5.66
CA ARG A 239 -2.06 12.82 -5.26
C ARG A 239 -3.40 12.62 -4.57
N GLY A 240 -4.22 11.70 -5.09
CA GLY A 240 -5.51 11.37 -4.50
C GLY A 240 -5.39 10.82 -3.09
N ILE A 241 -4.42 9.94 -2.84
CA ILE A 241 -4.11 9.42 -1.51
C ILE A 241 -3.63 10.55 -0.57
N LEU A 242 -2.74 11.42 -1.06
CA LEU A 242 -2.28 12.58 -0.29
C LEU A 242 -3.44 13.50 0.12
N ASN A 243 -4.32 13.83 -0.84
CA ASN A 243 -5.49 14.69 -0.59
C ASN A 243 -6.46 14.02 0.39
N TRP A 244 -6.64 12.71 0.30
CA TRP A 244 -7.45 11.93 1.23
C TRP A 244 -6.90 12.02 2.65
N PHE A 245 -5.62 11.80 2.84
CA PHE A 245 -5.00 11.89 4.15
C PHE A 245 -5.03 13.32 4.70
N ASN A 246 -4.79 14.33 3.86
CA ASN A 246 -4.90 15.74 4.26
C ASN A 246 -6.32 16.11 4.71
N HIS A 247 -7.35 15.61 4.05
CA HIS A 247 -8.75 15.84 4.44
C HIS A 247 -9.04 15.34 5.87
N TRP A 248 -8.50 14.19 6.23
CA TRP A 248 -8.70 13.59 7.55
C TRP A 248 -7.67 14.04 8.61
N CYS A 249 -6.71 14.87 8.22
CA CYS A 249 -5.76 15.51 9.14
C CYS A 249 -6.34 16.70 9.90
N ALA A 250 -7.45 17.25 9.43
CA ALA A 250 -8.04 18.47 10.00
C ALA A 250 -8.52 18.29 11.45
#